data_cc3519ca45fd603ee10c4a06824d30a1
#
_entry.id   cc3519ca45fd603ee10c4a06824d30a1
#
_cell.length_a   1.000
_cell.length_b   1.000
_cell.length_c   1.000
_cell.angle_alpha   90.00
_cell.angle_beta   90.00
_cell.angle_gamma   90.00
#
_symmetry.space_group_name_H-M   'P 1'
#
loop_
_entity.id
_entity.type
_entity.pdbx_description
1 polymer ?
#
loop_
_entity_poly.entity_id
_entity_poly.type
_entity_poly.pdbx_seq_one_letter_code
_entity_poly.pdbx_strand_id
1 'polypeptide(L)'
;MCDKGEIYRIGRGIYTRCRNTKWGKILPAENDIVQEFYYTAGGYLSDVSYLNKIGITTQIPAAKYITANKFRHKLYVLNNTVIKKPKIEITHENCAYLQLLDGIETYLFNSIECENPMLPFINEIFAQNLDILKLTVLAKRYYSKKVFEYISELLRLNTSYLKSELLASTTTA
;
A
#
# COMPACT_ATOMS: atom_id res chain seq x y z
N MET A 1 24.21 21.71 15.62
CA MET A 1 22.90 22.13 15.07
C MET A 1 21.73 21.64 15.92
N CYS A 2 21.68 20.36 16.36
CA CYS A 2 20.64 19.91 17.31
C CYS A 2 20.67 20.68 18.63
N ASP A 3 21.83 20.99 19.14
CA ASP A 3 22.00 21.70 20.43
C ASP A 3 21.50 23.16 20.42
N LYS A 4 21.32 23.75 19.22
CA LYS A 4 20.72 25.08 19.05
C LYS A 4 19.20 25.07 18.90
N GLY A 5 18.56 23.90 19.00
CA GLY A 5 17.11 23.75 18.86
C GLY A 5 16.56 24.07 17.46
N GLU A 6 17.39 24.03 16.44
CA GLU A 6 17.00 24.29 15.04
C GLU A 6 16.56 23.02 14.32
N ILE A 7 17.13 21.86 14.70
CA ILE A 7 16.89 20.55 14.09
C ILE A 7 16.60 19.54 15.19
N TYR A 8 15.54 18.80 15.05
CA TYR A 8 15.10 17.75 15.97
C TYR A 8 15.22 16.38 15.32
N ARG A 9 15.75 15.42 16.08
CA ARG A 9 15.82 14.03 15.65
C ARG A 9 14.50 13.33 15.97
N ILE A 10 13.79 12.85 14.95
CA ILE A 10 12.52 12.11 15.08
C ILE A 10 12.78 10.61 15.11
N GLY A 11 13.78 10.17 14.37
CA GLY A 11 14.15 8.76 14.29
C GLY A 11 15.61 8.61 13.89
N ARG A 12 16.09 7.39 13.77
CA ARG A 12 17.48 7.10 13.37
C ARG A 12 17.76 7.64 11.95
N GLY A 13 18.45 8.80 11.88
CA GLY A 13 18.81 9.48 10.64
C GLY A 13 17.67 10.28 10.00
N ILE A 14 16.58 10.51 10.70
CA ILE A 14 15.48 11.37 10.30
C ILE A 14 15.49 12.59 11.21
N TYR A 15 15.64 13.76 10.60
CA TYR A 15 15.69 15.04 11.29
C TYR A 15 14.67 15.99 10.68
N THR A 16 14.08 16.84 11.49
CA THR A 16 13.11 17.84 11.07
C THR A 16 13.41 19.20 11.70
N ARG A 17 12.85 20.23 11.10
CA ARG A 17 12.78 21.57 11.70
C ARG A 17 11.42 21.77 12.35
N CYS A 18 11.40 22.44 13.51
CA CYS A 18 10.15 22.89 14.07
C CYS A 18 9.56 24.04 13.28
N ARG A 19 8.23 24.11 13.23
CA ARG A 19 7.53 25.32 12.82
C ARG A 19 7.44 26.26 14.02
N ASN A 20 7.84 27.51 13.84
CA ASN A 20 7.62 28.56 14.82
C ASN A 20 6.18 29.04 14.73
N THR A 21 5.46 28.96 15.82
CA THR A 21 4.09 29.49 15.94
C THR A 21 4.04 30.52 17.04
N LYS A 22 2.97 31.30 17.12
CA LYS A 22 2.71 32.23 18.23
C LYS A 22 2.64 31.54 19.61
N TRP A 23 2.45 30.24 19.63
CA TRP A 23 2.37 29.41 20.83
C TRP A 23 3.65 28.64 21.13
N GLY A 24 4.71 28.87 20.37
CA GLY A 24 6.00 28.19 20.50
C GLY A 24 6.39 27.34 19.32
N LYS A 25 7.43 26.51 19.50
CA LYS A 25 7.94 25.59 18.48
C LYS A 25 7.10 24.30 18.47
N ILE A 26 6.56 23.94 17.32
CA ILE A 26 5.78 22.71 17.13
C ILE A 26 6.52 21.78 16.16
N LEU A 27 6.67 20.51 16.53
CA LEU A 27 7.17 19.46 15.67
C LEU A 27 6.12 19.12 14.60
N PRO A 28 6.52 18.75 13.35
CA PRO A 28 5.61 18.22 12.35
C PRO A 28 4.87 16.99 12.89
N ALA A 29 3.62 16.80 12.47
CA ALA A 29 2.88 15.61 12.77
C ALA A 29 3.53 14.37 12.11
N GLU A 30 3.37 13.19 12.70
CA GLU A 30 3.91 11.95 12.14
C GLU A 30 3.45 11.72 10.70
N ASN A 31 2.19 12.01 10.40
CA ASN A 31 1.65 11.89 9.05
C ASN A 31 2.36 12.80 8.03
N ASP A 32 2.74 14.02 8.41
CA ASP A 32 3.48 14.94 7.53
C ASP A 32 4.86 14.37 7.21
N ILE A 33 5.53 13.81 8.22
CA ILE A 33 6.86 13.20 8.08
C ILE A 33 6.78 11.97 7.18
N VAL A 34 5.79 11.13 7.42
CA VAL A 34 5.55 9.91 6.64
C VAL A 34 5.24 10.27 5.18
N GLN A 35 4.40 11.27 4.96
CA GLN A 35 4.03 11.74 3.62
C GLN A 35 5.27 12.24 2.86
N GLU A 36 6.04 13.14 3.46
CA GLU A 36 7.17 13.77 2.79
C GLU A 36 8.35 12.80 2.61
N PHE A 37 8.65 11.99 3.62
CA PHE A 37 9.86 11.18 3.62
C PHE A 37 9.71 9.83 2.95
N TYR A 38 8.54 9.19 3.05
CA TYR A 38 8.30 7.84 2.54
C TYR A 38 7.41 7.82 1.31
N TYR A 39 6.26 8.49 1.28
CA TYR A 39 5.37 8.46 0.12
C TYR A 39 5.94 9.21 -1.07
N THR A 40 6.49 10.41 -0.86
CA THR A 40 7.14 11.20 -1.94
C THR A 40 8.36 10.48 -2.51
N ALA A 41 8.99 9.60 -1.74
CA ALA A 41 10.12 8.77 -2.17
C ALA A 41 9.70 7.42 -2.80
N GLY A 42 8.43 7.28 -3.18
CA GLY A 42 7.90 6.09 -3.83
C GLY A 42 7.40 5.02 -2.84
N GLY A 43 6.96 5.39 -1.64
CA GLY A 43 6.34 4.46 -0.70
C GLY A 43 4.83 4.34 -0.91
N TYR A 44 4.21 3.25 -0.39
CA TYR A 44 2.78 3.04 -0.39
C TYR A 44 2.27 2.41 0.92
N LEU A 45 0.99 2.64 1.19
CA LEU A 45 0.30 1.99 2.30
C LEU A 45 0.23 0.48 2.05
N SER A 46 0.62 -0.33 3.01
CA SER A 46 0.72 -1.78 2.85
C SER A 46 0.08 -2.55 4.01
N ASP A 47 0.14 -3.88 3.92
CA ASP A 47 -0.33 -4.79 4.96
C ASP A 47 -1.80 -4.57 5.34
N VAL A 48 -2.17 -4.83 6.60
CA VAL A 48 -3.53 -4.67 7.12
C VAL A 48 -4.04 -3.24 6.94
N SER A 49 -3.17 -2.23 6.97
CA SER A 49 -3.55 -0.83 6.73
C SER A 49 -4.08 -0.59 5.32
N TYR A 50 -3.53 -1.26 4.31
CA TYR A 50 -4.06 -1.20 2.95
C TYR A 50 -5.36 -1.98 2.81
N LEU A 51 -5.45 -3.18 3.40
CA LEU A 51 -6.66 -4.01 3.37
C LEU A 51 -7.85 -3.33 4.06
N ASN A 52 -7.60 -2.60 5.16
CA ASN A 52 -8.62 -1.76 5.81
C ASN A 52 -9.06 -0.62 4.88
N LYS A 53 -8.12 0.07 4.24
CA LYS A 53 -8.42 1.17 3.30
C LYS A 53 -9.34 0.73 2.15
N ILE A 54 -9.13 -0.46 1.59
CA ILE A 54 -9.93 -0.99 0.47
C ILE A 54 -11.17 -1.80 0.92
N GLY A 55 -11.44 -1.86 2.23
CA GLY A 55 -12.64 -2.46 2.78
C GLY A 55 -12.63 -3.98 2.89
N ILE A 56 -11.45 -4.64 2.77
CA ILE A 56 -11.33 -6.10 2.99
C ILE A 56 -11.45 -6.45 4.47
N THR A 57 -11.02 -5.58 5.36
CA THR A 57 -11.12 -5.79 6.80
C THR A 57 -11.62 -4.55 7.51
N THR A 58 -12.44 -4.75 8.55
CA THR A 58 -12.85 -3.68 9.47
C THR A 58 -11.87 -3.50 10.63
N GLN A 59 -10.86 -4.36 10.75
CA GLN A 59 -9.84 -4.27 11.79
C GLN A 59 -9.03 -2.99 11.61
N ILE A 60 -9.00 -2.17 12.66
CA ILE A 60 -8.12 -0.99 12.71
C ILE A 60 -6.74 -1.47 13.18
N PRO A 61 -5.70 -1.38 12.33
CA PRO A 61 -4.37 -1.83 12.72
C PRO A 61 -3.81 -0.94 13.83
N ALA A 62 -3.14 -1.55 14.81
CA ALA A 62 -2.48 -0.85 15.92
C ALA A 62 -1.35 0.11 15.45
N ALA A 63 -0.79 -0.18 14.28
CA ALA A 63 0.23 0.65 13.64
C ALA A 63 -0.10 0.83 12.15
N LYS A 64 0.32 1.95 11.57
CA LYS A 64 0.24 2.18 10.12
C LYS A 64 1.39 1.46 9.42
N TYR A 65 1.09 0.64 8.44
CA TYR A 65 2.09 -0.12 7.68
C TYR A 65 2.35 0.54 6.32
N ILE A 66 3.64 0.74 6.02
CA ILE A 66 4.10 1.37 4.77
C ILE A 66 5.24 0.54 4.20
N THR A 67 5.22 0.32 2.90
CA THR A 67 6.35 -0.23 2.17
C THR A 67 7.03 0.92 1.40
N ALA A 68 8.35 1.07 1.54
CA ALA A 68 9.08 2.19 0.92
C ALA A 68 10.52 1.84 0.56
N ASN A 69 11.05 2.50 -0.48
CA ASN A 69 12.46 2.35 -0.89
C ASN A 69 13.43 2.86 0.18
N LYS A 70 13.05 3.92 0.90
CA LYS A 70 13.86 4.45 2.00
C LYS A 70 13.66 3.61 3.27
N PHE A 71 14.49 2.59 3.43
CA PHE A 71 14.53 1.80 4.65
C PHE A 71 15.99 1.50 5.00
N ARG A 72 16.28 1.27 6.30
CA ARG A 72 17.63 0.90 6.77
C ARG A 72 17.72 -0.54 7.28
N HIS A 73 16.59 -1.11 7.67
CA HIS A 73 16.46 -2.47 8.19
C HIS A 73 15.22 -3.11 7.58
N LYS A 74 15.10 -4.44 7.64
CA LYS A 74 13.93 -5.17 7.12
C LYS A 74 12.60 -4.64 7.64
N LEU A 75 12.61 -4.13 8.87
CA LEU A 75 11.49 -3.48 9.53
C LEU A 75 12.04 -2.29 10.32
N TYR A 76 11.42 -1.13 10.18
CA TYR A 76 11.71 0.07 10.95
C TYR A 76 10.41 0.64 11.51
N VAL A 77 10.43 0.99 12.80
CA VAL A 77 9.27 1.59 13.48
C VAL A 77 9.57 3.06 13.74
N LEU A 78 8.70 3.92 13.26
CA LEU A 78 8.68 5.35 13.54
C LEU A 78 7.38 5.65 14.28
N ASN A 79 7.47 5.84 15.60
CA ASN A 79 6.31 5.98 16.49
C ASN A 79 5.26 4.87 16.22
N ASN A 80 4.13 5.22 15.60
CA ASN A 80 3.04 4.31 15.28
C ASN A 80 3.04 3.83 13.81
N THR A 81 4.12 4.10 13.07
CA THR A 81 4.27 3.69 11.67
C THR A 81 5.36 2.65 11.52
N VAL A 82 5.03 1.53 10.90
CA VAL A 82 5.95 0.43 10.57
C VAL A 82 6.35 0.54 9.11
N ILE A 83 7.65 0.68 8.87
CA ILE A 83 8.20 0.80 7.51
C ILE A 83 8.81 -0.53 7.10
N LYS A 84 8.34 -1.07 5.97
CA LYS A 84 8.79 -2.33 5.39
C LYS A 84 9.66 -2.11 4.15
N LYS A 85 10.57 -3.04 3.90
CA LYS A 85 11.33 -3.10 2.66
C LYS A 85 10.46 -3.64 1.54
N PRO A 86 10.48 -3.02 0.33
CA PRO A 86 9.81 -3.59 -0.85
C PRO A 86 10.55 -4.83 -1.36
N LYS A 87 9.85 -5.71 -2.06
CA LYS A 87 10.43 -6.89 -2.74
C LYS A 87 11.33 -6.50 -3.91
N ILE A 88 10.96 -5.43 -4.60
CA ILE A 88 11.74 -4.80 -5.68
C ILE A 88 11.66 -3.29 -5.48
N GLU A 89 12.54 -2.56 -6.13
CA GLU A 89 12.51 -1.10 -6.11
C GLU A 89 11.18 -0.56 -6.61
N ILE A 90 10.59 0.33 -5.80
CA ILE A 90 9.33 0.98 -6.14
C ILE A 90 9.63 2.14 -7.08
N THR A 91 8.95 2.13 -8.23
CA THR A 91 8.95 3.21 -9.21
C THR A 91 7.53 3.75 -9.35
N HIS A 92 7.37 4.92 -9.96
CA HIS A 92 6.04 5.45 -10.26
C HIS A 92 5.19 4.47 -11.07
N GLU A 93 5.81 3.72 -11.99
CA GLU A 93 5.12 2.78 -12.89
C GLU A 93 4.70 1.46 -12.23
N ASN A 94 5.33 1.04 -11.13
CA ASN A 94 5.05 -0.24 -10.49
C ASN A 94 4.42 -0.11 -9.11
N CYS A 95 4.36 1.08 -8.55
CA CYS A 95 3.89 1.34 -7.19
C CYS A 95 2.50 0.74 -6.91
N ALA A 96 1.52 1.05 -7.76
CA ALA A 96 0.15 0.55 -7.60
C ALA A 96 0.05 -0.98 -7.75
N TYR A 97 0.84 -1.56 -8.65
CA TYR A 97 0.91 -3.03 -8.81
C TYR A 97 1.48 -3.70 -7.58
N LEU A 98 2.58 -3.16 -7.02
CA LEU A 98 3.21 -3.72 -5.83
C LEU A 98 2.30 -3.58 -4.61
N GLN A 99 1.62 -2.45 -4.47
CA GLN A 99 0.65 -2.23 -3.40
C GLN A 99 -0.46 -3.28 -3.42
N LEU A 100 -1.05 -3.54 -4.59
CA LEU A 100 -2.09 -4.55 -4.77
C LEU A 100 -1.56 -5.96 -4.45
N LEU A 101 -0.40 -6.33 -5.00
CA LEU A 101 0.21 -7.65 -4.80
C LEU A 101 0.61 -7.91 -3.34
N ASP A 102 1.17 -6.91 -2.65
CA ASP A 102 1.46 -6.99 -1.21
C ASP A 102 0.17 -7.11 -0.39
N GLY A 103 -0.91 -6.43 -0.79
CA GLY A 103 -2.23 -6.56 -0.17
C GLY A 103 -2.79 -7.97 -0.31
N ILE A 104 -2.74 -8.55 -1.51
CA ILE A 104 -3.17 -9.93 -1.77
C ILE A 104 -2.31 -10.92 -0.96
N GLU A 105 -1.00 -10.74 -0.92
CA GLU A 105 -0.11 -11.58 -0.12
C GLU A 105 -0.46 -11.49 1.37
N THR A 106 -0.70 -10.28 1.88
CA THR A 106 -1.12 -10.08 3.27
C THR A 106 -2.44 -10.78 3.56
N TYR A 107 -3.43 -10.68 2.67
CA TYR A 107 -4.71 -11.36 2.79
C TYR A 107 -4.55 -12.89 2.86
N LEU A 108 -3.77 -13.47 1.95
CA LEU A 108 -3.59 -14.92 1.82
C LEU A 108 -2.79 -15.56 2.97
N PHE A 109 -1.93 -14.80 3.63
CA PHE A 109 -1.06 -15.32 4.71
C PHE A 109 -1.44 -14.88 6.11
N ASN A 110 -2.45 -14.01 6.26
CA ASN A 110 -3.02 -13.65 7.55
C ASN A 110 -4.47 -14.15 7.61
N SER A 111 -4.91 -14.56 8.79
CA SER A 111 -6.29 -14.99 9.01
C SER A 111 -7.24 -13.79 9.03
N ILE A 112 -7.52 -13.24 7.86
CA ILE A 112 -8.41 -12.09 7.67
C ILE A 112 -9.75 -12.61 7.17
N GLU A 113 -10.79 -12.43 7.98
CA GLU A 113 -12.14 -12.80 7.60
C GLU A 113 -12.75 -11.74 6.68
N CYS A 114 -13.21 -12.17 5.51
CA CYS A 114 -13.91 -11.34 4.54
C CYS A 114 -14.88 -12.21 3.74
N GLU A 115 -16.14 -11.81 3.62
CA GLU A 115 -17.16 -12.57 2.89
C GLU A 115 -16.86 -12.64 1.38
N ASN A 116 -16.41 -11.54 0.79
CA ASN A 116 -16.09 -11.49 -0.63
C ASN A 116 -14.80 -10.68 -0.85
N PRO A 117 -13.62 -11.29 -0.63
CA PRO A 117 -12.33 -10.60 -0.72
C PRO A 117 -11.93 -10.24 -2.15
N MET A 118 -12.51 -10.89 -3.15
CA MET A 118 -12.13 -10.68 -4.56
C MET A 118 -12.62 -9.35 -5.10
N LEU A 119 -13.84 -8.94 -4.73
CA LEU A 119 -14.47 -7.74 -5.26
C LEU A 119 -13.68 -6.44 -4.96
N PRO A 120 -13.22 -6.16 -3.73
CA PRO A 120 -12.37 -5.01 -3.46
C PRO A 120 -11.07 -5.00 -4.28
N PHE A 121 -10.42 -6.15 -4.47
CA PHE A 121 -9.21 -6.23 -5.29
C PHE A 121 -9.50 -5.98 -6.78
N ILE A 122 -10.61 -6.49 -7.30
CA ILE A 122 -11.06 -6.21 -8.67
C ILE A 122 -11.33 -4.71 -8.84
N ASN A 123 -12.02 -4.08 -7.90
CA ASN A 123 -12.29 -2.65 -7.92
C ASN A 123 -10.99 -1.81 -7.93
N GLU A 124 -9.96 -2.22 -7.17
CA GLU A 124 -8.66 -1.56 -7.18
C GLU A 124 -7.95 -1.70 -8.54
N ILE A 125 -8.03 -2.86 -9.19
CA ILE A 125 -7.46 -3.07 -10.55
C ILE A 125 -8.06 -2.06 -11.53
N PHE A 126 -9.39 -1.86 -11.49
CA PHE A 126 -10.08 -0.90 -12.34
C PHE A 126 -9.80 0.55 -11.96
N ALA A 127 -9.92 0.90 -10.67
CA ALA A 127 -9.73 2.26 -10.18
C ALA A 127 -8.32 2.80 -10.48
N GLN A 128 -7.33 1.93 -10.45
CA GLN A 128 -5.93 2.24 -10.73
C GLN A 128 -5.55 2.03 -12.21
N ASN A 129 -6.50 1.56 -13.05
CA ASN A 129 -6.28 1.21 -14.45
C ASN A 129 -5.04 0.31 -14.67
N LEU A 130 -4.93 -0.75 -13.88
CA LEU A 130 -3.76 -1.63 -13.89
C LEU A 130 -3.75 -2.52 -15.12
N ASP A 131 -2.61 -2.58 -15.81
CA ASP A 131 -2.38 -3.51 -16.91
C ASP A 131 -2.29 -4.95 -16.37
N ILE A 132 -3.18 -5.81 -16.88
CA ILE A 132 -3.33 -7.20 -16.45
C ILE A 132 -2.07 -8.02 -16.74
N LEU A 133 -1.45 -7.81 -17.91
CA LEU A 133 -0.24 -8.54 -18.28
C LEU A 133 0.92 -8.18 -17.36
N LYS A 134 1.11 -6.88 -17.12
CA LYS A 134 2.15 -6.38 -16.20
C LYS A 134 1.92 -6.90 -14.78
N LEU A 135 0.67 -6.88 -14.29
CA LEU A 135 0.31 -7.42 -12.98
C LEU A 135 0.67 -8.90 -12.86
N THR A 136 0.30 -9.70 -13.86
CA THR A 136 0.57 -11.14 -13.91
C THR A 136 2.07 -11.44 -13.95
N VAL A 137 2.83 -10.70 -14.76
CA VAL A 137 4.30 -10.84 -14.84
C VAL A 137 4.97 -10.53 -13.50
N LEU A 138 4.57 -9.44 -12.83
CA LEU A 138 5.11 -9.07 -11.51
C LEU A 138 4.75 -10.11 -10.45
N ALA A 139 3.50 -10.60 -10.43
CA ALA A 139 3.07 -11.65 -9.51
C ALA A 139 3.91 -12.92 -9.68
N LYS A 140 4.07 -13.39 -10.93
CA LYS A 140 4.83 -14.60 -11.23
C LYS A 140 6.32 -14.49 -10.88
N ARG A 141 6.91 -13.30 -11.07
CA ARG A 141 8.36 -13.10 -10.90
C ARG A 141 8.78 -12.87 -9.45
N TYR A 142 7.97 -12.17 -8.66
CA TYR A 142 8.38 -11.65 -7.36
C TYR A 142 7.56 -12.14 -6.17
N TYR A 143 6.44 -12.82 -6.42
CA TYR A 143 5.53 -13.28 -5.37
C TYR A 143 5.40 -14.80 -5.34
N SER A 144 4.75 -15.31 -4.30
CA SER A 144 4.56 -16.74 -4.14
C SER A 144 3.57 -17.30 -5.18
N LYS A 145 3.65 -18.63 -5.42
CA LYS A 145 2.72 -19.33 -6.29
C LYS A 145 1.25 -19.10 -5.91
N LYS A 146 0.95 -19.02 -4.60
CA LYS A 146 -0.41 -18.74 -4.10
C LYS A 146 -0.93 -17.37 -4.54
N VAL A 147 -0.08 -16.33 -4.50
CA VAL A 147 -0.45 -14.99 -4.97
C VAL A 147 -0.70 -15.00 -6.48
N PHE A 148 0.15 -15.68 -7.25
CA PHE A 148 -0.03 -15.80 -8.69
C PHE A 148 -1.33 -16.55 -9.06
N GLU A 149 -1.63 -17.65 -8.37
CA GLU A 149 -2.87 -18.42 -8.56
C GLU A 149 -4.10 -17.56 -8.23
N TYR A 150 -4.07 -16.82 -7.13
CA TYR A 150 -5.15 -15.93 -6.73
C TYR A 150 -5.39 -14.81 -7.75
N ILE A 151 -4.33 -14.19 -8.30
CA ILE A 151 -4.44 -13.21 -9.39
C ILE A 151 -5.07 -13.85 -10.63
N SER A 152 -4.66 -15.04 -10.99
CA SER A 152 -5.22 -15.75 -12.16
C SER A 152 -6.72 -16.01 -12.01
N GLU A 153 -7.18 -16.30 -10.81
CA GLU A 153 -8.59 -16.48 -10.49
C GLU A 153 -9.36 -15.15 -10.53
N LEU A 154 -8.83 -14.09 -9.94
CA LEU A 154 -9.39 -12.73 -10.00
C LEU A 154 -9.61 -12.30 -11.46
N LEU A 155 -8.64 -12.55 -12.33
CA LEU A 155 -8.72 -12.16 -13.73
C LEU A 155 -9.75 -12.99 -14.51
N ARG A 156 -9.92 -14.27 -14.17
CA ARG A 156 -10.95 -15.12 -14.75
C ARG A 156 -12.35 -14.63 -14.39
N LEU A 157 -12.58 -14.28 -13.14
CA LEU A 157 -13.85 -13.72 -12.65
C LEU A 157 -14.13 -12.35 -13.28
N ASN A 158 -13.13 -11.50 -13.38
CA ASN A 158 -13.26 -10.21 -14.03
C ASN A 158 -13.71 -10.33 -15.48
N THR A 159 -13.16 -11.27 -16.25
CA THR A 159 -13.56 -11.51 -17.64
C THR A 159 -15.01 -11.99 -17.75
N SER A 160 -15.50 -12.77 -16.79
CA SER A 160 -16.91 -13.21 -16.75
C SER A 160 -17.86 -12.07 -16.35
N TYR A 161 -17.45 -11.20 -15.43
CA TYR A 161 -18.23 -10.05 -14.97
C TYR A 161 -18.41 -9.03 -16.10
N LEU A 162 -17.33 -8.67 -16.81
CA LEU A 162 -17.38 -7.78 -17.97
C LEU A 162 -18.26 -8.32 -19.10
N LYS A 163 -18.24 -9.64 -19.34
CA LYS A 163 -19.14 -10.27 -20.30
C LYS A 163 -20.61 -10.15 -19.90
N SER A 164 -20.93 -10.30 -18.61
CA SER A 164 -22.32 -10.17 -18.12
C SER A 164 -22.85 -8.75 -18.22
N GLU A 165 -22.03 -7.73 -17.94
CA GLU A 165 -22.41 -6.33 -18.10
C GLU A 165 -22.60 -5.92 -19.56
N LEU A 166 -21.73 -6.38 -20.46
CA LEU A 166 -21.88 -6.17 -21.91
C LEU A 166 -23.16 -6.81 -22.44
N LEU A 167 -23.51 -8.00 -21.99
CA LEU A 167 -24.76 -8.66 -22.39
C LEU A 167 -26.00 -7.94 -21.84
N ALA A 168 -25.94 -7.44 -20.59
CA ALA A 168 -27.03 -6.67 -19.98
C ALA A 168 -27.28 -5.34 -20.71
N SER A 169 -26.20 -4.65 -21.11
CA SER A 169 -26.30 -3.37 -21.86
C SER A 169 -26.79 -3.53 -23.29
N THR A 170 -26.61 -4.70 -23.91
CA THR A 170 -27.13 -4.99 -25.28
C THR A 170 -28.59 -5.48 -25.27
N THR A 171 -29.15 -5.84 -24.12
CA THR A 171 -30.56 -6.30 -24.01
C THR A 171 -31.52 -5.17 -23.71
N THR A 172 -31.02 -3.98 -23.41
CA THR A 172 -31.83 -2.75 -23.10
C THR A 172 -31.86 -1.74 -24.24
N ALA A 173 -31.37 -2.07 -25.42
CA ALA A 173 -31.45 -1.31 -26.66
C ALA A 173 -32.37 -2.02 -27.67
#